data_463578020e281ace04abed4688213382
#
_entry.id   463578020e281ace04abed4688213382
#
_cell.length_a   1.000
_cell.length_b   1.000
_cell.length_c   1.000
_cell.angle_alpha   90.00
_cell.angle_beta   90.00
_cell.angle_gamma   90.00
#
_symmetry.space_group_name_H-M   'P 1'
#
loop_
_entity.id
_entity.type
_entity.pdbx_description
1 polymer ?
#
loop_
_entity_poly.entity_id
_entity_poly.type
_entity_poly.pdbx_seq_one_letter_code
_entity_poly.pdbx_strand_id
1 'polypeptide(L)'
;SVNYMAAQLKDMDDYQKKIVANVSHDFRSPLTSIKGYVEAMADGTIPPELYEKYLNIILFETERLTDLTGDLLTLNEFDTKELMLDKTEFDIQDIIKGTAESFEAVCTPKHISIELLLMPESVVAYADKRKIQQVLYNLIDNAIKFSENESSITIEVSEKNDKIFISVKDHGIGIPRKDLNKIWERFY
;
A
#
# COMPACT_ATOMS: atom_id res chain seq x y z
N SER A 1 -29.88 12.28 -20.49
CA SER A 1 -30.41 11.61 -21.66
C SER A 1 -29.95 10.14 -21.71
N VAL A 2 -30.73 9.26 -22.31
CA VAL A 2 -30.46 7.81 -22.37
C VAL A 2 -29.07 7.49 -22.94
N ASN A 3 -28.63 8.24 -23.94
CA ASN A 3 -27.30 8.06 -24.55
C ASN A 3 -26.13 8.38 -23.59
N TYR A 4 -26.29 9.34 -22.67
CA TYR A 4 -25.31 9.64 -21.65
C TYR A 4 -25.21 8.54 -20.60
N MET A 5 -26.36 8.00 -20.17
CA MET A 5 -26.38 6.86 -19.22
C MET A 5 -25.81 5.59 -19.86
N ALA A 6 -26.09 5.33 -21.14
CA ALA A 6 -25.53 4.19 -21.87
C ALA A 6 -23.99 4.30 -22.02
N ALA A 7 -23.46 5.51 -22.24
CA ALA A 7 -22.03 5.74 -22.29
C ALA A 7 -21.38 5.50 -20.92
N GLN A 8 -21.95 6.03 -19.83
CA GLN A 8 -21.45 5.79 -18.48
C GLN A 8 -21.46 4.31 -18.07
N LEU A 9 -22.55 3.58 -18.41
CA LEU A 9 -22.62 2.15 -18.13
C LEU A 9 -21.57 1.35 -18.91
N LYS A 10 -21.29 1.73 -20.15
CA LYS A 10 -20.24 1.11 -20.95
C LYS A 10 -18.85 1.39 -20.38
N ASP A 11 -18.58 2.64 -19.99
CA ASP A 11 -17.30 3.01 -19.38
C ASP A 11 -17.07 2.27 -18.04
N MET A 12 -18.12 2.07 -17.24
CA MET A 12 -18.07 1.25 -16.02
C MET A 12 -17.79 -0.23 -16.32
N ASP A 13 -18.45 -0.81 -17.33
CA ASP A 13 -18.24 -2.22 -17.71
C ASP A 13 -16.81 -2.45 -18.24
N ASP A 14 -16.31 -1.55 -19.09
CA ASP A 14 -14.94 -1.59 -19.62
C ASP A 14 -13.90 -1.40 -18.49
N TYR A 15 -14.17 -0.52 -17.53
CA TYR A 15 -13.35 -0.32 -16.33
C TYR A 15 -13.31 -1.59 -15.45
N GLN A 16 -14.47 -2.21 -15.19
CA GLN A 16 -14.58 -3.43 -14.40
C GLN A 16 -13.84 -4.60 -15.05
N LYS A 17 -13.97 -4.76 -16.39
CA LYS A 17 -13.21 -5.76 -17.14
C LYS A 17 -11.71 -5.55 -17.08
N LYS A 18 -11.25 -4.30 -17.16
CA LYS A 18 -9.82 -3.95 -17.04
C LYS A 18 -9.27 -4.30 -15.66
N ILE A 19 -10.01 -4.00 -14.58
CA ILE A 19 -9.63 -4.39 -13.21
C ILE A 19 -9.48 -5.91 -13.10
N VAL A 20 -10.50 -6.67 -13.52
CA VAL A 20 -10.48 -8.13 -13.45
C VAL A 20 -9.31 -8.72 -14.25
N ALA A 21 -9.02 -8.17 -15.42
CA ALA A 21 -7.89 -8.61 -16.24
C ALA A 21 -6.54 -8.33 -15.57
N ASN A 22 -6.33 -7.13 -15.02
CA ASN A 22 -5.10 -6.75 -14.33
C ASN A 22 -4.90 -7.59 -13.06
N VAL A 23 -5.93 -7.71 -12.23
CA VAL A 23 -5.91 -8.56 -11.03
C VAL A 23 -5.55 -10.00 -11.41
N SER A 24 -6.20 -10.55 -12.44
CA SER A 24 -5.91 -11.92 -12.88
C SER A 24 -4.47 -12.11 -13.35
N HIS A 25 -3.90 -11.10 -13.99
CA HIS A 25 -2.50 -11.11 -14.43
C HIS A 25 -1.56 -11.09 -13.22
N ASP A 26 -1.82 -10.19 -12.26
CA ASP A 26 -0.97 -9.99 -11.08
C ASP A 26 -0.98 -11.18 -10.12
N PHE A 27 -2.09 -11.94 -10.08
CA PHE A 27 -2.14 -13.22 -9.36
C PHE A 27 -1.47 -14.36 -10.12
N ARG A 28 -1.57 -14.39 -11.45
CA ARG A 28 -1.05 -15.50 -12.27
C ARG A 28 0.47 -15.58 -12.20
N SER A 29 1.16 -14.44 -12.20
CA SER A 29 2.63 -14.39 -12.18
C SER A 29 3.21 -15.08 -10.94
N PRO A 30 2.91 -14.66 -9.70
CA PRO A 30 3.42 -15.30 -8.50
C PRO A 30 3.00 -16.77 -8.36
N LEU A 31 1.75 -17.10 -8.70
CA LEU A 31 1.27 -18.48 -8.66
C LEU A 31 2.04 -19.39 -9.63
N THR A 32 2.40 -18.89 -10.82
CA THR A 32 3.21 -19.63 -11.79
C THR A 32 4.62 -19.86 -11.24
N SER A 33 5.24 -18.86 -10.62
CA SER A 33 6.55 -18.98 -9.97
C SER A 33 6.54 -19.99 -8.84
N ILE A 34 5.60 -19.87 -7.91
CA ILE A 34 5.43 -20.80 -6.78
C ILE A 34 5.28 -22.22 -7.30
N LYS A 35 4.32 -22.44 -8.23
CA LYS A 35 4.07 -23.75 -8.81
C LYS A 35 5.32 -24.32 -9.47
N GLY A 36 6.01 -23.54 -10.31
CA GLY A 36 7.21 -23.98 -11.03
C GLY A 36 8.34 -24.41 -10.09
N TYR A 37 8.60 -23.65 -9.03
CA TYR A 37 9.64 -24.03 -8.06
C TYR A 37 9.24 -25.24 -7.22
N VAL A 38 7.98 -25.36 -6.80
CA VAL A 38 7.50 -26.55 -6.07
C VAL A 38 7.60 -27.81 -6.95
N GLU A 39 7.19 -27.73 -8.23
CA GLU A 39 7.30 -28.85 -9.18
C GLU A 39 8.75 -29.25 -9.40
N ALA A 40 9.67 -28.28 -9.61
CA ALA A 40 11.09 -28.51 -9.80
C ALA A 40 11.81 -29.06 -8.56
N MET A 41 11.31 -28.77 -7.36
CA MET A 41 11.78 -29.40 -6.12
C MET A 41 11.26 -30.83 -5.99
N ALA A 42 9.99 -31.06 -6.38
CA ALA A 42 9.34 -32.36 -6.25
C ALA A 42 9.88 -33.40 -7.24
N ASP A 43 10.26 -32.98 -8.44
CA ASP A 43 10.84 -33.85 -9.48
C ASP A 43 12.36 -33.98 -9.41
N GLY A 44 13.01 -33.31 -8.45
CA GLY A 44 14.45 -33.35 -8.24
C GLY A 44 15.30 -32.50 -9.21
N THR A 45 14.66 -31.66 -10.03
CA THR A 45 15.35 -30.68 -10.89
C THR A 45 16.15 -29.67 -10.06
N ILE A 46 15.59 -29.27 -8.91
CA ILE A 46 16.29 -28.45 -7.90
C ILE A 46 16.89 -29.38 -6.86
N PRO A 47 18.23 -29.42 -6.71
CA PRO A 47 18.87 -30.26 -5.71
C PRO A 47 18.61 -29.75 -4.28
N PRO A 48 18.57 -30.64 -3.25
CA PRO A 48 18.23 -30.28 -1.86
C PRO A 48 19.07 -29.14 -1.27
N GLU A 49 20.31 -28.97 -1.70
CA GLU A 49 21.22 -27.94 -1.22
C GLU A 49 20.74 -26.51 -1.60
N LEU A 50 19.85 -26.39 -2.59
CA LEU A 50 19.29 -25.14 -3.04
C LEU A 50 17.85 -24.88 -2.53
N TYR A 51 17.27 -25.81 -1.77
CA TYR A 51 15.88 -25.71 -1.29
C TYR A 51 15.64 -24.44 -0.47
N GLU A 52 16.54 -24.08 0.42
CA GLU A 52 16.41 -22.86 1.23
C GLU A 52 16.23 -21.62 0.37
N LYS A 53 17.04 -21.47 -0.69
CA LYS A 53 16.95 -20.36 -1.62
C LYS A 53 15.58 -20.28 -2.29
N TYR A 54 15.09 -21.40 -2.82
CA TYR A 54 13.83 -21.42 -3.57
C TYR A 54 12.61 -21.36 -2.67
N LEU A 55 12.68 -21.91 -1.44
CA LEU A 55 11.65 -21.74 -0.44
C LEU A 55 11.49 -20.27 -0.03
N ASN A 56 12.59 -19.51 0.10
CA ASN A 56 12.52 -18.08 0.37
C ASN A 56 11.84 -17.31 -0.77
N ILE A 57 12.06 -17.70 -2.04
CA ILE A 57 11.35 -17.11 -3.17
C ILE A 57 9.85 -17.44 -3.11
N ILE A 58 9.49 -18.69 -2.79
CA ILE A 58 8.09 -19.12 -2.64
C ILE A 58 7.41 -18.33 -1.52
N LEU A 59 8.09 -18.14 -0.38
CA LEU A 59 7.57 -17.34 0.73
C LEU A 59 7.33 -15.90 0.29
N PHE A 60 8.29 -15.25 -0.36
CA PHE A 60 8.16 -13.90 -0.89
C PHE A 60 6.95 -13.75 -1.83
N GLU A 61 6.77 -14.68 -2.78
CA GLU A 61 5.63 -14.64 -3.70
C GLU A 61 4.29 -14.91 -2.99
N THR A 62 4.32 -15.70 -1.91
CA THR A 62 3.12 -15.95 -1.08
C THR A 62 2.74 -14.70 -0.28
N GLU A 63 3.70 -13.99 0.31
CA GLU A 63 3.48 -12.71 0.98
C GLU A 63 2.91 -11.68 0.02
N ARG A 64 3.47 -11.58 -1.18
CA ARG A 64 2.96 -10.71 -2.25
C ARG A 64 1.50 -11.01 -2.61
N LEU A 65 1.10 -12.28 -2.69
CA LEU A 65 -0.29 -12.68 -2.92
C LEU A 65 -1.20 -12.27 -1.75
N THR A 66 -0.71 -12.37 -0.52
CA THR A 66 -1.44 -11.94 0.68
C THR A 66 -1.69 -10.43 0.64
N ASP A 67 -0.69 -9.62 0.29
CA ASP A 67 -0.83 -8.18 0.11
C ASP A 67 -1.87 -7.84 -0.97
N LEU A 68 -1.79 -8.49 -2.14
CA LEU A 68 -2.75 -8.30 -3.24
C LEU A 68 -4.20 -8.64 -2.83
N THR A 69 -4.39 -9.68 -2.00
CA THR A 69 -5.74 -10.01 -1.50
C THR A 69 -6.24 -8.97 -0.51
N GLY A 70 -5.38 -8.44 0.35
CA GLY A 70 -5.70 -7.34 1.27
C GLY A 70 -6.14 -6.07 0.53
N ASP A 71 -5.40 -5.71 -0.52
CA ASP A 71 -5.72 -4.56 -1.39
C ASP A 71 -7.07 -4.72 -2.09
N LEU A 72 -7.37 -5.93 -2.59
CA LEU A 72 -8.66 -6.24 -3.23
C LEU A 72 -9.84 -6.16 -2.25
N LEU A 73 -9.67 -6.67 -1.02
CA LEU A 73 -10.72 -6.58 0.00
C LEU A 73 -10.99 -5.12 0.37
N THR A 74 -9.92 -4.33 0.53
CA THR A 74 -10.03 -2.89 0.79
C THR A 74 -10.78 -2.18 -0.34
N LEU A 75 -10.48 -2.51 -1.61
CA LEU A 75 -11.18 -1.94 -2.77
C LEU A 75 -12.67 -2.29 -2.80
N ASN A 76 -13.02 -3.54 -2.47
CA ASN A 76 -14.41 -4.00 -2.47
C ASN A 76 -15.26 -3.33 -1.37
N GLU A 77 -14.64 -2.96 -0.23
CA GLU A 77 -15.30 -2.18 0.82
C GLU A 77 -15.65 -0.75 0.37
N PHE A 78 -14.85 -0.16 -0.53
CA PHE A 78 -15.11 1.18 -1.08
C PHE A 78 -16.20 1.21 -2.15
N ASP A 79 -16.38 0.13 -2.93
CA ASP A 79 -17.35 0.09 -4.05
C ASP A 79 -18.78 -0.29 -3.57
N THR A 80 -18.94 -0.93 -2.40
CA THR A 80 -20.23 -1.52 -1.98
C THR A 80 -20.97 -0.77 -0.90
N LYS A 81 -20.35 0.22 -0.25
CA LYS A 81 -21.01 1.09 0.74
C LYS A 81 -20.87 2.54 0.31
N GLU A 82 -21.99 3.27 0.18
CA GLU A 82 -21.92 4.71 0.42
C GLU A 82 -21.05 4.91 1.65
N LEU A 83 -19.90 5.56 1.48
CA LEU A 83 -18.90 5.75 2.54
C LEU A 83 -19.56 6.51 3.70
N MET A 84 -20.25 5.80 4.58
CA MET A 84 -20.64 6.34 5.88
C MET A 84 -19.36 6.43 6.70
N LEU A 85 -18.70 7.60 6.61
CA LEU A 85 -17.51 7.89 7.41
C LEU A 85 -17.95 8.06 8.87
N ASP A 86 -17.34 7.31 9.77
CA ASP A 86 -17.48 7.47 11.22
C ASP A 86 -16.55 8.59 11.71
N LYS A 87 -17.01 9.84 11.50
CA LYS A 87 -16.21 11.02 11.82
C LYS A 87 -16.27 11.34 13.31
N THR A 88 -15.10 11.43 13.91
CA THR A 88 -14.88 11.82 15.31
C THR A 88 -13.77 12.85 15.40
N GLU A 89 -13.73 13.59 16.51
CA GLU A 89 -12.59 14.44 16.84
C GLU A 89 -11.49 13.61 17.49
N PHE A 90 -10.25 13.77 17.02
CA PHE A 90 -9.07 13.12 17.60
C PHE A 90 -7.81 13.92 17.31
N ASP A 91 -6.77 13.73 18.14
CA ASP A 91 -5.46 14.29 17.85
C ASP A 91 -4.77 13.48 16.73
N ILE A 92 -4.47 14.14 15.61
CA ILE A 92 -3.83 13.49 14.47
C ILE A 92 -2.41 13.06 14.78
N GLN A 93 -1.73 13.75 15.68
CA GLN A 93 -0.35 13.44 16.05
C GLN A 93 -0.25 12.11 16.82
N ASP A 94 -1.28 11.76 17.62
CA ASP A 94 -1.32 10.46 18.30
C ASP A 94 -1.47 9.30 17.31
N ILE A 95 -2.25 9.50 16.25
CA ILE A 95 -2.38 8.50 15.17
C ILE A 95 -1.07 8.32 14.43
N ILE A 96 -0.37 9.41 14.14
CA ILE A 96 0.94 9.38 13.46
C ILE A 96 1.96 8.65 14.32
N LYS A 97 2.06 8.96 15.61
CA LYS A 97 2.98 8.28 16.55
C LYS A 97 2.70 6.78 16.60
N GLY A 98 1.44 6.40 16.90
CA GLY A 98 1.09 4.99 17.00
C GLY A 98 1.28 4.21 15.70
N THR A 99 1.03 4.85 14.53
CA THR A 99 1.29 4.22 13.23
C THR A 99 2.79 4.07 12.99
N ALA A 100 3.61 5.08 13.27
CA ALA A 100 5.07 5.01 13.11
C ALA A 100 5.68 3.93 14.02
N GLU A 101 5.25 3.84 15.28
CA GLU A 101 5.68 2.82 16.24
C GLU A 101 5.41 1.39 15.73
N SER A 102 4.30 1.17 15.02
CA SER A 102 3.97 -0.15 14.47
C SER A 102 4.96 -0.67 13.43
N PHE A 103 5.77 0.21 12.84
CA PHE A 103 6.80 -0.15 11.86
C PHE A 103 8.20 -0.34 12.44
N GLU A 104 8.41 -0.15 13.76
CA GLU A 104 9.73 -0.27 14.39
C GLU A 104 10.41 -1.62 14.08
N ALA A 105 9.66 -2.72 14.18
CA ALA A 105 10.16 -4.06 13.91
C ALA A 105 10.61 -4.27 12.45
N VAL A 106 9.99 -3.57 11.50
CA VAL A 106 10.33 -3.65 10.07
C VAL A 106 11.50 -2.73 9.74
N CYS A 107 11.59 -1.58 10.37
CA CYS A 107 12.64 -0.58 10.15
C CYS A 107 13.98 -1.00 10.75
N THR A 108 13.98 -1.63 11.92
CA THR A 108 15.21 -2.02 12.65
C THR A 108 16.18 -2.86 11.81
N PRO A 109 15.77 -3.95 11.12
CA PRO A 109 16.69 -4.75 10.29
C PRO A 109 17.26 -4.00 9.09
N LYS A 110 16.52 -3.00 8.59
CA LYS A 110 16.93 -2.17 7.45
C LYS A 110 17.74 -0.93 7.86
N HIS A 111 17.91 -0.67 9.17
CA HIS A 111 18.49 0.54 9.71
C HIS A 111 17.80 1.82 9.19
N ILE A 112 16.48 1.77 8.99
CA ILE A 112 15.67 2.93 8.59
C ILE A 112 15.19 3.63 9.86
N SER A 113 15.40 4.95 9.95
CA SER A 113 14.86 5.78 11.03
C SER A 113 13.59 6.50 10.58
N ILE A 114 12.57 6.54 11.44
CA ILE A 114 11.39 7.38 11.22
C ILE A 114 11.49 8.60 12.11
N GLU A 115 11.58 9.78 11.50
CA GLU A 115 11.67 11.07 12.19
C GLU A 115 10.30 11.76 12.16
N LEU A 116 9.81 12.16 13.33
CA LEU A 116 8.52 12.84 13.48
C LEU A 116 8.74 14.32 13.76
N LEU A 117 8.36 15.18 12.83
CA LEU A 117 8.33 16.63 12.99
C LEU A 117 6.90 17.06 13.32
N LEU A 118 6.59 17.04 14.60
CA LEU A 118 5.26 17.31 15.13
C LEU A 118 5.15 18.76 15.63
N MET A 119 3.91 19.26 15.69
CA MET A 119 3.62 20.58 16.28
C MET A 119 3.67 20.50 17.81
N PRO A 120 4.08 21.58 18.48
CA PRO A 120 4.12 21.61 19.96
C PRO A 120 2.76 21.42 20.61
N GLU A 121 1.71 21.89 19.95
CA GLU A 121 0.33 21.82 20.43
C GLU A 121 -0.41 20.65 19.80
N SER A 122 -1.46 20.17 20.48
CA SER A 122 -2.37 19.15 19.95
C SER A 122 -3.06 19.64 18.67
N VAL A 123 -3.12 18.81 17.66
CA VAL A 123 -3.73 19.11 16.37
C VAL A 123 -4.98 18.25 16.19
N VAL A 124 -6.15 18.83 16.46
CA VAL A 124 -7.42 18.11 16.43
C VAL A 124 -7.96 18.04 15.00
N ALA A 125 -8.21 16.82 14.52
CA ALA A 125 -8.85 16.56 13.24
C ALA A 125 -10.27 16.01 13.45
N TYR A 126 -11.23 16.44 12.61
CA TYR A 126 -12.58 15.86 12.54
C TYR A 126 -12.69 14.99 11.29
N ALA A 127 -12.47 13.69 11.46
CA ALA A 127 -12.40 12.73 10.35
C ALA A 127 -12.72 11.31 10.83
N ASP A 128 -12.76 10.34 9.90
CA ASP A 128 -12.78 8.93 10.25
C ASP A 128 -11.35 8.48 10.62
N LYS A 129 -11.15 8.29 11.91
CA LYS A 129 -9.87 7.92 12.52
C LYS A 129 -9.23 6.69 11.87
N ARG A 130 -10.05 5.65 11.60
CA ARG A 130 -9.56 4.39 11.02
C ARG A 130 -9.09 4.57 9.58
N LYS A 131 -9.85 5.36 8.80
CA LYS A 131 -9.49 5.64 7.39
C LYS A 131 -8.25 6.51 7.29
N ILE A 132 -8.08 7.49 8.17
CA ILE A 132 -6.85 8.28 8.25
C ILE A 132 -5.66 7.40 8.64
N GLN A 133 -5.82 6.53 9.64
CA GLN A 133 -4.76 5.60 10.04
C GLN A 133 -4.37 4.67 8.89
N GLN A 134 -5.33 4.16 8.12
CA GLN A 134 -5.09 3.34 6.93
C GLN A 134 -4.27 4.08 5.86
N VAL A 135 -4.61 5.35 5.60
CA VAL A 135 -3.84 6.20 4.65
C VAL A 135 -2.40 6.36 5.12
N LEU A 136 -2.20 6.70 6.40
CA LEU A 136 -0.86 6.87 6.98
C LEU A 136 -0.06 5.57 6.92
N TYR A 137 -0.68 4.46 7.27
CA TYR A 137 -0.05 3.14 7.19
C TYR A 137 0.46 2.85 5.76
N ASN A 138 -0.39 3.04 4.76
CA ASN A 138 -0.02 2.80 3.36
C ASN A 138 1.11 3.72 2.88
N LEU A 139 1.11 4.99 3.29
CA LEU A 139 2.17 5.93 2.91
C LEU A 139 3.50 5.56 3.57
N ILE A 140 3.49 5.20 4.85
CA ILE A 140 4.70 4.81 5.59
C ILE A 140 5.23 3.47 5.07
N ASP A 141 4.37 2.49 4.83
CA ASP A 141 4.74 1.18 4.26
C ASP A 141 5.42 1.35 2.89
N ASN A 142 4.84 2.16 2.01
CA ASN A 142 5.44 2.50 0.73
C ASN A 142 6.81 3.19 0.90
N ALA A 143 6.90 4.16 1.81
CA ALA A 143 8.16 4.84 2.09
C ALA A 143 9.25 3.84 2.55
N ILE A 144 8.91 2.88 3.41
CA ILE A 144 9.85 1.83 3.88
C ILE A 144 10.22 0.84 2.76
N LYS A 145 9.24 0.45 1.93
CA LYS A 145 9.46 -0.50 0.82
C LYS A 145 10.41 0.05 -0.24
N PHE A 146 10.30 1.34 -0.55
CA PHE A 146 11.07 1.97 -1.63
C PHE A 146 12.30 2.74 -1.16
N SER A 147 12.52 2.87 0.14
CA SER A 147 13.73 3.45 0.71
C SER A 147 14.90 2.48 0.66
N GLU A 148 16.10 3.05 0.54
CA GLU A 148 17.34 2.30 0.71
C GLU A 148 17.56 1.96 2.19
N ASN A 149 18.39 0.94 2.47
CA ASN A 149 18.83 0.66 3.83
C ASN A 149 19.65 1.84 4.37
N GLU A 150 19.70 2.00 5.70
CA GLU A 150 20.45 3.06 6.38
C GLU A 150 19.95 4.48 6.02
N SER A 151 18.67 4.62 5.71
CA SER A 151 18.02 5.88 5.33
C SER A 151 17.08 6.40 6.41
N SER A 152 16.49 7.57 6.17
CA SER A 152 15.46 8.15 7.06
C SER A 152 14.17 8.45 6.31
N ILE A 153 13.05 8.32 7.02
CA ILE A 153 11.72 8.73 6.58
C ILE A 153 11.27 9.83 7.52
N THR A 154 10.91 10.98 6.99
CA THR A 154 10.45 12.13 7.79
C THR A 154 8.94 12.28 7.63
N ILE A 155 8.21 12.32 8.77
CA ILE A 155 6.78 12.60 8.80
C ILE A 155 6.59 13.96 9.45
N GLU A 156 6.06 14.91 8.70
CA GLU A 156 5.89 16.29 9.15
C GLU A 156 4.40 16.64 9.21
N VAL A 157 3.99 17.31 10.31
CA VAL A 157 2.65 17.86 10.50
C VAL A 157 2.75 19.38 10.52
N SER A 158 1.90 20.03 9.73
CA SER A 158 1.76 21.47 9.73
C SER A 158 0.31 21.89 9.56
N GLU A 159 -0.04 23.06 10.08
CA GLU A 159 -1.37 23.63 9.96
C GLU A 159 -1.30 24.96 9.21
N LYS A 160 -2.19 25.13 8.23
CA LYS A 160 -2.29 26.37 7.47
C LYS A 160 -3.71 26.59 6.95
N ASN A 161 -4.28 27.76 7.20
CA ASN A 161 -5.62 28.14 6.76
C ASN A 161 -6.69 27.11 7.17
N ASP A 162 -6.73 26.74 8.43
CA ASP A 162 -7.64 25.72 9.02
C ASP A 162 -7.56 24.35 8.33
N LYS A 163 -6.42 24.03 7.73
CA LYS A 163 -6.14 22.73 7.10
C LYS A 163 -4.90 22.12 7.71
N ILE A 164 -4.98 20.85 8.01
CA ILE A 164 -3.87 20.02 8.48
C ILE A 164 -3.18 19.42 7.25
N PHE A 165 -1.89 19.60 7.15
CA PHE A 165 -1.03 18.99 6.14
C PHE A 165 -0.14 17.97 6.82
N ILE A 166 -0.11 16.76 6.26
CA ILE A 166 0.78 15.68 6.68
C ILE A 166 1.65 15.32 5.49
N SER A 167 2.95 15.37 5.66
CA SER A 167 3.94 15.02 4.66
C SER A 167 4.70 13.77 5.10
N VAL A 168 4.80 12.77 4.25
CA VAL A 168 5.66 11.60 4.42
C VAL A 168 6.73 11.69 3.34
N LYS A 169 7.98 11.87 3.75
CA LYS A 169 9.12 12.04 2.86
C LYS A 169 10.10 10.90 3.05
N ASP A 170 10.37 10.19 1.97
CA ASP A 170 11.38 9.14 1.88
C ASP A 170 12.62 9.59 1.07
N HIS A 171 13.67 8.78 1.13
CA HIS A 171 14.89 8.93 0.33
C HIS A 171 15.10 7.70 -0.56
N GLY A 172 14.01 7.21 -1.16
CA GLY A 172 14.01 6.03 -2.01
C GLY A 172 14.27 6.35 -3.49
N ILE A 173 13.93 5.37 -4.33
CA ILE A 173 14.16 5.42 -5.78
C ILE A 173 13.36 6.52 -6.50
N GLY A 174 12.36 7.08 -5.82
CA GLY A 174 11.45 8.09 -6.38
C GLY A 174 10.54 7.55 -7.48
N ILE A 175 9.67 8.44 -8.00
CA ILE A 175 8.72 8.11 -9.07
C ILE A 175 9.11 8.88 -10.34
N PRO A 176 9.32 8.19 -11.48
CA PRO A 176 9.61 8.85 -12.75
C PRO A 176 8.49 9.83 -13.14
N ARG A 177 8.84 11.01 -13.65
CA ARG A 177 7.87 12.07 -14.00
C ARG A 177 6.75 11.59 -14.93
N LYS A 178 7.04 10.69 -15.86
CA LYS A 178 6.06 10.10 -16.78
C LYS A 178 4.98 9.27 -16.09
N ASP A 179 5.26 8.79 -14.88
CA ASP A 179 4.41 7.87 -14.14
C ASP A 179 3.61 8.57 -13.02
N LEU A 180 3.96 9.84 -12.68
CA LEU A 180 3.28 10.63 -11.64
C LEU A 180 1.76 10.78 -11.86
N ASN A 181 1.29 10.81 -13.10
CA ASN A 181 -0.14 10.90 -13.39
C ASN A 181 -0.86 9.56 -13.20
N LYS A 182 -0.11 8.46 -13.15
CA LYS A 182 -0.66 7.09 -13.06
C LYS A 182 -0.70 6.55 -11.64
N ILE A 183 0.04 7.15 -10.69
CA ILE A 183 0.06 6.70 -9.29
C ILE A 183 -1.30 6.74 -8.60
N TRP A 184 -2.26 7.46 -9.19
CA TRP A 184 -3.65 7.51 -8.73
C TRP A 184 -4.55 6.51 -9.45
N GLU A 185 -4.02 5.82 -10.47
CA GLU A 185 -4.74 4.74 -11.13
C GLU A 185 -4.59 3.46 -10.31
N ARG A 186 -5.66 2.68 -10.21
CA ARG A 186 -5.66 1.39 -9.50
C ARG A 186 -4.75 0.40 -10.24
N PHE A 187 -3.93 -0.34 -9.49
CA PHE A 187 -3.02 -1.37 -10.03
C PHE A 187 -1.95 -0.82 -10.99
N TYR A 188 -1.36 0.31 -10.63
CA TYR A 188 -0.19 0.82 -11.31
C TYR A 188 1.08 0.42 -10.57
#